data_937da4bbaa570662259ac8d02a5c07dc
#
_entry.id   937da4bbaa570662259ac8d02a5c07dc
#
_cell.length_a   1.000
_cell.length_b   1.000
_cell.length_c   1.000
_cell.angle_alpha   90.00
_cell.angle_beta   90.00
_cell.angle_gamma   90.00
#
_symmetry.space_group_name_H-M   'P 1'
#
loop_
_entity.id
_entity.type
_entity.pdbx_description
1 polymer ?
#
loop_
_entity_poly.entity_id
_entity_poly.type
_entity_poly.pdbx_seq_one_letter_code
_entity_poly.pdbx_strand_id
1 'polypeptide(L)'
;IHFAPLQGYTEAFYRNAHAACFGGIDSYYTPFVRLEKDGFRNKDVREIAPESNQVPHLVPQLIAPSIEKAETILSLFIEKGYKEADINLGCPFPLLAKRHNGSGILPYPDEVKTLLGLTLKYPQISFSVKMRLGWENPDECLQLAPILNDLPLRHITMHPRLGKQQYKGSVDLNGFDAFLNVCQHPLIYNGDINCPDDVHRIRQQFPALAGVMIGRGLLTNPALALEYKENRTLTPDEMKEKLHIMHTSVYNQYAAQLEGGDGQLLNKMKTFWEYLA
;
A
#
# COMPACT_ATOMS: atom_id res chain seq x y z
N ILE A 1 -5.14 -11.39 2.99
CA ILE A 1 -5.58 -9.98 2.82
C ILE A 1 -4.45 -9.05 3.21
N HIS A 2 -4.18 -8.04 2.40
CA HIS A 2 -3.16 -7.03 2.62
C HIS A 2 -3.80 -5.66 2.87
N PHE A 3 -3.26 -4.87 3.81
CA PHE A 3 -3.70 -3.50 4.02
C PHE A 3 -2.85 -2.56 3.18
N ALA A 4 -3.48 -1.86 2.24
CA ALA A 4 -2.80 -0.96 1.32
C ALA A 4 -2.14 0.24 2.03
N PRO A 5 -0.96 0.69 1.57
CA PRO A 5 -0.36 1.93 2.04
C PRO A 5 -1.13 3.15 1.49
N LEU A 6 -1.60 4.01 2.38
CA LEU A 6 -2.28 5.26 2.05
C LEU A 6 -1.61 6.42 2.80
N GLN A 7 -0.94 7.31 2.05
CA GLN A 7 -0.24 8.47 2.63
C GLN A 7 -1.20 9.36 3.42
N GLY A 8 -0.86 9.59 4.69
CA GLY A 8 -1.65 10.41 5.61
C GLY A 8 -2.76 9.66 6.37
N TYR A 9 -3.11 8.43 5.95
CA TYR A 9 -4.18 7.63 6.55
C TYR A 9 -3.67 6.42 7.31
N THR A 10 -2.88 5.56 6.67
CA THR A 10 -2.41 4.30 7.25
C THR A 10 -1.04 4.45 7.92
N GLU A 11 -0.87 5.50 8.74
CA GLU A 11 0.32 5.73 9.55
C GLU A 11 0.43 4.69 10.68
N ALA A 12 1.57 4.56 11.31
CA ALA A 12 1.87 3.52 12.31
C ALA A 12 0.80 3.43 13.41
N PHE A 13 0.33 4.56 13.94
CA PHE A 13 -0.70 4.57 14.99
C PHE A 13 -2.02 3.98 14.53
N TYR A 14 -2.43 4.28 13.29
CA TYR A 14 -3.64 3.70 12.70
C TYR A 14 -3.47 2.19 12.48
N ARG A 15 -2.33 1.76 11.89
CA ARG A 15 -2.07 0.33 11.65
C ARG A 15 -2.07 -0.48 12.94
N ASN A 16 -1.40 0.02 13.98
CA ASN A 16 -1.34 -0.64 15.28
C ASN A 16 -2.73 -0.77 15.92
N ALA A 17 -3.48 0.33 15.95
CA ALA A 17 -4.83 0.35 16.52
C ALA A 17 -5.78 -0.56 15.72
N HIS A 18 -5.70 -0.55 14.39
CA HIS A 18 -6.46 -1.45 13.53
C HIS A 18 -6.12 -2.92 13.83
N ALA A 19 -4.84 -3.27 13.89
CA ALA A 19 -4.39 -4.64 14.16
C ALA A 19 -4.88 -5.14 15.52
N ALA A 20 -4.83 -4.27 16.54
CA ALA A 20 -5.26 -4.60 17.90
C ALA A 20 -6.78 -4.75 18.04
N CYS A 21 -7.57 -3.91 17.34
CA CYS A 21 -9.03 -3.87 17.51
C CYS A 21 -9.77 -4.80 16.55
N PHE A 22 -9.32 -4.89 15.29
CA PHE A 22 -10.00 -5.61 14.21
C PHE A 22 -9.18 -6.80 13.70
N GLY A 23 -7.93 -6.59 13.35
CA GLY A 23 -7.08 -7.64 12.81
C GLY A 23 -7.54 -8.12 11.42
N GLY A 24 -7.40 -9.43 11.16
CA GLY A 24 -7.79 -10.03 9.88
C GLY A 24 -6.83 -9.77 8.72
N ILE A 25 -5.79 -8.99 8.91
CA ILE A 25 -4.79 -8.61 7.89
C ILE A 25 -3.55 -9.50 8.01
N ASP A 26 -3.10 -10.04 6.88
CA ASP A 26 -1.90 -10.87 6.80
C ASP A 26 -0.63 -10.04 6.62
N SER A 27 -0.71 -8.89 5.93
CA SER A 27 0.43 -7.96 5.75
C SER A 27 -0.03 -6.51 5.73
N TYR A 28 0.62 -5.69 6.52
CA TYR A 28 0.49 -4.24 6.52
C TYR A 28 1.64 -3.62 5.73
N TYR A 29 1.36 -2.52 5.02
CA TYR A 29 2.37 -1.79 4.27
C TYR A 29 2.50 -0.37 4.82
N THR A 30 3.74 0.13 4.89
CA THR A 30 3.94 1.52 5.31
C THR A 30 3.54 2.47 4.19
N PRO A 31 3.06 3.69 4.51
CA PRO A 31 3.16 4.79 3.57
C PRO A 31 4.58 4.85 3.00
N PHE A 32 4.73 5.16 1.71
CA PHE A 32 6.04 5.09 1.08
C PHE A 32 7.06 6.05 1.70
N VAL A 33 8.25 5.55 1.93
CA VAL A 33 9.43 6.32 2.29
C VAL A 33 10.04 6.92 1.02
N ARG A 34 10.44 8.19 1.09
CA ARG A 34 11.13 8.88 0.00
C ARG A 34 12.33 9.65 0.53
N LEU A 35 13.36 9.76 -0.31
CA LEU A 35 14.51 10.61 -0.06
C LEU A 35 14.23 12.01 -0.61
N GLU A 36 14.28 13.01 0.25
CA GLU A 36 14.22 14.44 -0.12
C GLU A 36 15.63 15.01 -0.30
N LYS A 37 15.72 16.30 -0.61
CA LYS A 37 17.01 16.97 -0.84
C LYS A 37 17.92 16.94 0.41
N ASP A 38 17.32 17.09 1.58
CA ASP A 38 18.01 17.21 2.87
C ASP A 38 17.99 15.89 3.68
N GLY A 39 17.63 14.76 3.04
CA GLY A 39 17.59 13.44 3.69
C GLY A 39 16.18 12.89 3.87
N PHE A 40 16.02 12.02 4.86
CA PHE A 40 14.72 11.41 5.18
C PHE A 40 13.87 12.32 6.06
N ARG A 41 12.56 12.33 5.82
CA ARG A 41 11.63 13.01 6.73
C ARG A 41 11.49 12.20 8.02
N ASN A 42 11.51 12.88 9.18
CA ASN A 42 11.35 12.20 10.49
C ASN A 42 10.10 11.32 10.54
N LYS A 43 8.99 11.77 9.92
CA LYS A 43 7.75 10.96 9.87
C LYS A 43 7.94 9.66 9.09
N ASP A 44 8.71 9.64 7.99
CA ASP A 44 8.92 8.43 7.19
C ASP A 44 9.81 7.44 7.95
N VAL A 45 10.83 7.93 8.65
CA VAL A 45 11.70 7.12 9.51
C VAL A 45 10.89 6.46 10.65
N ARG A 46 9.96 7.21 11.25
CA ARG A 46 9.06 6.69 12.28
C ARG A 46 8.13 5.60 11.74
N GLU A 47 7.61 5.76 10.52
CA GLU A 47 6.71 4.78 9.92
C GLU A 47 7.33 3.39 9.74
N ILE A 48 8.66 3.33 9.64
CA ILE A 48 9.42 2.09 9.50
C ILE A 48 10.21 1.69 10.75
N ALA A 49 10.12 2.47 11.83
CA ALA A 49 10.81 2.15 13.08
C ALA A 49 10.16 0.91 13.73
N PRO A 50 10.89 -0.19 13.99
CA PRO A 50 10.33 -1.41 14.56
C PRO A 50 9.59 -1.15 15.90
N GLU A 51 10.15 -0.29 16.74
CA GLU A 51 9.56 0.10 18.03
C GLU A 51 8.23 0.85 17.91
N SER A 52 7.96 1.46 16.76
CA SER A 52 6.72 2.19 16.47
C SER A 52 5.64 1.31 15.86
N ASN A 53 5.94 0.05 15.53
CA ASN A 53 5.06 -0.84 14.80
C ASN A 53 4.79 -2.13 15.57
N GLN A 54 3.52 -2.41 15.84
CA GLN A 54 3.03 -3.57 16.59
C GLN A 54 2.13 -4.48 15.76
N VAL A 55 2.23 -4.38 14.43
CA VAL A 55 1.46 -5.23 13.51
C VAL A 55 2.15 -6.58 13.30
N PRO A 56 1.40 -7.66 13.02
CA PRO A 56 1.98 -9.00 12.87
C PRO A 56 3.04 -9.10 11.77
N HIS A 57 2.84 -8.41 10.65
CA HIS A 57 3.76 -8.40 9.52
C HIS A 57 3.73 -7.03 8.83
N LEU A 58 4.86 -6.35 8.79
CA LEU A 58 5.03 -5.04 8.18
C LEU A 58 6.00 -5.08 7.02
N VAL A 59 5.57 -4.58 5.86
CA VAL A 59 6.38 -4.42 4.68
C VAL A 59 6.62 -2.93 4.43
N PRO A 60 7.86 -2.42 4.52
CA PRO A 60 8.16 -1.03 4.19
C PRO A 60 8.06 -0.82 2.68
N GLN A 61 7.45 0.30 2.28
CA GLN A 61 7.33 0.69 0.87
C GLN A 61 8.24 1.87 0.56
N LEU A 62 8.94 1.79 -0.57
CA LEU A 62 9.76 2.89 -1.09
C LEU A 62 9.17 3.48 -2.37
N ILE A 63 9.46 4.76 -2.62
CA ILE A 63 9.28 5.43 -3.91
C ILE A 63 10.55 6.22 -4.24
N ALA A 64 11.10 6.05 -5.43
CA ALA A 64 12.33 6.70 -5.84
C ALA A 64 12.35 6.98 -7.34
N PRO A 65 12.96 8.12 -7.77
CA PRO A 65 13.11 8.48 -9.18
C PRO A 65 14.32 7.83 -9.85
N SER A 66 15.20 7.20 -9.08
CA SER A 66 16.41 6.57 -9.59
C SER A 66 16.86 5.42 -8.68
N ILE A 67 17.71 4.56 -9.22
CA ILE A 67 18.24 3.41 -8.49
C ILE A 67 19.10 3.86 -7.29
N GLU A 68 19.90 4.91 -7.41
CA GLU A 68 20.77 5.42 -6.33
C GLU A 68 19.95 5.89 -5.12
N LYS A 69 18.83 6.58 -5.38
CA LYS A 69 17.90 7.00 -4.32
C LYS A 69 17.17 5.80 -3.72
N ALA A 70 16.80 4.82 -4.54
CA ALA A 70 16.20 3.59 -4.07
C ALA A 70 17.17 2.81 -3.17
N GLU A 71 18.45 2.71 -3.54
CA GLU A 71 19.51 2.08 -2.74
C GLU A 71 19.70 2.77 -1.39
N THR A 72 19.65 4.11 -1.37
CA THR A 72 19.74 4.87 -0.11
C THR A 72 18.55 4.56 0.82
N ILE A 73 17.33 4.49 0.27
CA ILE A 73 16.14 4.14 1.06
C ILE A 73 16.22 2.68 1.53
N LEU A 74 16.64 1.77 0.64
CA LEU A 74 16.77 0.35 0.97
C LEU A 74 17.82 0.11 2.06
N SER A 75 18.93 0.87 2.06
CA SER A 75 19.94 0.81 3.11
C SER A 75 19.35 1.11 4.48
N LEU A 76 18.46 2.12 4.56
CA LEU A 76 17.72 2.41 5.79
C LEU A 76 16.80 1.24 6.20
N PHE A 77 16.11 0.59 5.25
CA PHE A 77 15.27 -0.57 5.56
C PHE A 77 16.09 -1.73 6.11
N ILE A 78 17.25 -2.01 5.49
CA ILE A 78 18.19 -3.05 5.94
C ILE A 78 18.73 -2.74 7.33
N GLU A 79 19.11 -1.48 7.61
CA GLU A 79 19.56 -1.02 8.94
C GLU A 79 18.48 -1.27 10.01
N LYS A 80 17.20 -1.05 9.66
CA LYS A 80 16.06 -1.34 10.54
C LYS A 80 15.70 -2.83 10.63
N GLY A 81 16.43 -3.71 9.96
CA GLY A 81 16.27 -5.17 10.04
C GLY A 81 15.24 -5.76 9.08
N TYR A 82 14.67 -5.00 8.17
CA TYR A 82 13.71 -5.51 7.19
C TYR A 82 14.37 -6.48 6.19
N LYS A 83 13.65 -7.54 5.86
CA LYS A 83 14.01 -8.55 4.85
C LYS A 83 13.09 -8.49 3.62
N GLU A 84 12.11 -7.62 3.65
CA GLU A 84 11.14 -7.39 2.58
C GLU A 84 11.07 -5.90 2.27
N ALA A 85 10.79 -5.56 1.01
CA ALA A 85 10.55 -4.19 0.58
C ALA A 85 9.55 -4.17 -0.58
N ASP A 86 8.65 -3.19 -0.57
CA ASP A 86 7.70 -2.97 -1.66
C ASP A 86 8.09 -1.71 -2.46
N ILE A 87 8.11 -1.82 -3.79
CA ILE A 87 8.46 -0.70 -4.69
C ILE A 87 7.18 -0.11 -5.25
N ASN A 88 6.99 1.19 -5.00
CA ASN A 88 5.80 1.91 -5.44
C ASN A 88 5.94 2.40 -6.89
N LEU A 89 5.23 1.76 -7.81
CA LEU A 89 5.00 2.19 -9.19
C LEU A 89 3.52 2.55 -9.45
N GLY A 90 2.78 2.92 -8.40
CA GLY A 90 1.33 3.14 -8.49
C GLY A 90 0.83 4.50 -7.98
N CYS A 91 1.66 5.29 -7.29
CA CYS A 91 1.24 6.59 -6.76
C CYS A 91 0.89 7.56 -7.90
N PRO A 92 -0.36 8.09 -7.96
CA PRO A 92 -0.80 8.95 -9.05
C PRO A 92 -0.59 10.45 -8.77
N PHE A 93 0.12 10.81 -7.69
CA PHE A 93 0.26 12.20 -7.29
C PHE A 93 1.00 13.01 -8.37
N PRO A 94 0.40 14.08 -8.93
CA PRO A 94 0.90 14.74 -10.14
C PRO A 94 2.34 15.25 -10.04
N LEU A 95 2.75 15.77 -8.87
CA LEU A 95 4.12 16.28 -8.68
C LEU A 95 5.17 15.15 -8.67
N LEU A 96 4.79 13.94 -8.26
CA LEU A 96 5.66 12.77 -8.34
C LEU A 96 5.66 12.20 -9.76
N ALA A 97 4.47 12.04 -10.36
CA ALA A 97 4.32 11.49 -11.70
C ALA A 97 5.08 12.30 -12.77
N LYS A 98 5.07 13.63 -12.69
CA LYS A 98 5.87 14.51 -13.56
C LYS A 98 7.39 14.29 -13.48
N ARG A 99 7.86 13.61 -12.44
CA ARG A 99 9.27 13.26 -12.22
C ARG A 99 9.51 11.77 -12.44
N HIS A 100 8.67 11.10 -13.18
CA HIS A 100 8.68 9.65 -13.42
C HIS A 100 8.71 8.82 -12.13
N ASN A 101 7.97 9.25 -11.10
CA ASN A 101 7.80 8.52 -9.84
C ASN A 101 6.41 7.90 -9.73
N GLY A 102 6.31 6.78 -9.02
CA GLY A 102 5.04 6.08 -8.87
C GLY A 102 4.46 5.65 -10.21
N SER A 103 3.18 5.94 -10.49
CA SER A 103 2.58 5.56 -11.79
C SER A 103 3.11 6.37 -12.99
N GLY A 104 3.79 7.49 -12.75
CA GLY A 104 4.37 8.30 -13.82
C GLY A 104 5.59 7.67 -14.51
N ILE A 105 6.18 6.62 -13.95
CA ILE A 105 7.29 5.89 -14.59
C ILE A 105 6.80 4.82 -15.59
N LEU A 106 5.54 4.37 -15.49
CA LEU A 106 5.01 3.23 -16.24
C LEU A 106 5.14 3.37 -17.78
N PRO A 107 5.02 4.59 -18.37
CA PRO A 107 5.26 4.80 -19.81
C PRO A 107 6.73 4.63 -20.26
N TYR A 108 7.67 4.41 -19.34
CA TYR A 108 9.11 4.40 -19.60
C TYR A 108 9.74 3.05 -19.21
N PRO A 109 9.61 1.99 -20.05
CA PRO A 109 10.09 0.64 -19.71
C PRO A 109 11.57 0.56 -19.34
N ASP A 110 12.43 1.33 -20.00
CA ASP A 110 13.87 1.33 -19.72
C ASP A 110 14.18 1.93 -18.33
N GLU A 111 13.44 2.96 -17.91
CA GLU A 111 13.57 3.53 -16.58
C GLU A 111 13.05 2.56 -15.51
N VAL A 112 11.93 1.87 -15.79
CA VAL A 112 11.40 0.80 -14.90
C VAL A 112 12.41 -0.31 -14.76
N LYS A 113 12.99 -0.80 -15.87
CA LYS A 113 14.04 -1.84 -15.87
C LYS A 113 15.24 -1.41 -15.04
N THR A 114 15.70 -0.18 -15.22
CA THR A 114 16.83 0.39 -14.47
C THR A 114 16.53 0.43 -12.97
N LEU A 115 15.38 0.99 -12.58
CA LEU A 115 14.98 1.09 -11.19
C LEU A 115 14.82 -0.30 -10.53
N LEU A 116 14.14 -1.21 -11.21
CA LEU A 116 13.90 -2.56 -10.69
C LEU A 116 15.15 -3.45 -10.73
N GLY A 117 16.22 -3.05 -11.41
CA GLY A 117 17.54 -3.65 -11.29
C GLY A 117 18.07 -3.72 -9.85
N LEU A 118 17.49 -2.88 -8.94
CA LEU A 118 17.70 -2.95 -7.50
C LEU A 118 17.45 -4.37 -6.95
N THR A 119 16.46 -5.08 -7.45
CA THR A 119 16.07 -6.41 -6.97
C THR A 119 17.16 -7.46 -7.21
N LEU A 120 17.95 -7.31 -8.26
CA LEU A 120 19.07 -8.18 -8.60
C LEU A 120 20.33 -7.85 -7.77
N LYS A 121 20.49 -6.59 -7.37
CA LYS A 121 21.64 -6.16 -6.54
C LYS A 121 21.52 -6.58 -5.07
N TYR A 122 20.30 -6.80 -4.58
CA TYR A 122 20.04 -7.11 -3.17
C TYR A 122 19.26 -8.42 -3.00
N PRO A 123 19.87 -9.57 -3.35
CA PRO A 123 19.18 -10.88 -3.31
C PRO A 123 18.75 -11.32 -1.90
N GLN A 124 19.26 -10.67 -0.86
CA GLN A 124 18.88 -10.94 0.53
C GLN A 124 17.55 -10.26 0.91
N ILE A 125 16.99 -9.40 0.06
CA ILE A 125 15.72 -8.72 0.26
C ILE A 125 14.67 -9.32 -0.69
N SER A 126 13.51 -9.68 -0.14
CA SER A 126 12.36 -10.16 -0.90
C SER A 126 11.53 -8.97 -1.38
N PHE A 127 11.55 -8.69 -2.68
CA PHE A 127 10.88 -7.52 -3.23
C PHE A 127 9.48 -7.83 -3.74
N SER A 128 8.56 -6.89 -3.53
CA SER A 128 7.29 -6.78 -4.23
C SER A 128 7.16 -5.45 -4.96
N VAL A 129 6.23 -5.39 -5.89
CA VAL A 129 5.92 -4.17 -6.64
C VAL A 129 4.44 -3.87 -6.51
N LYS A 130 4.09 -2.60 -6.19
CA LYS A 130 2.72 -2.13 -6.26
C LYS A 130 2.56 -1.15 -7.40
N MET A 131 1.74 -1.51 -8.41
CA MET A 131 1.62 -0.75 -9.65
C MET A 131 0.17 -0.52 -10.08
N ARG A 132 0.00 0.28 -11.13
CA ARG A 132 -1.25 0.45 -11.88
C ARG A 132 -1.11 -0.16 -13.29
N LEU A 133 -2.22 -0.19 -14.07
CA LEU A 133 -2.17 -0.63 -15.47
C LEU A 133 -1.25 0.25 -16.31
N GLY A 134 -1.25 1.54 -16.03
CA GLY A 134 -0.43 2.51 -16.72
C GLY A 134 -0.64 3.91 -16.15
N TRP A 135 0.05 4.90 -16.76
CA TRP A 135 -0.21 6.31 -16.51
C TRP A 135 -1.39 6.80 -17.35
N GLU A 136 -1.35 6.58 -18.67
CA GLU A 136 -2.34 7.03 -19.66
C GLU A 136 -3.00 5.90 -20.45
N ASN A 137 -2.26 4.79 -20.67
CA ASN A 137 -2.69 3.67 -21.48
C ASN A 137 -2.67 2.37 -20.64
N PRO A 138 -3.76 1.57 -20.63
CA PRO A 138 -3.78 0.31 -19.91
C PRO A 138 -2.77 -0.72 -20.45
N ASP A 139 -2.34 -0.62 -21.70
CA ASP A 139 -1.36 -1.53 -22.30
C ASP A 139 0.08 -1.30 -21.81
N GLU A 140 0.34 -0.21 -21.07
CA GLU A 140 1.67 0.04 -20.51
C GLU A 140 2.11 -1.09 -19.59
N CYS A 141 1.22 -1.67 -18.79
CA CYS A 141 1.56 -2.83 -17.94
C CYS A 141 1.94 -4.06 -18.77
N LEU A 142 1.33 -4.26 -19.95
CA LEU A 142 1.66 -5.39 -20.83
C LEU A 142 3.06 -5.24 -21.42
N GLN A 143 3.48 -4.00 -21.74
CA GLN A 143 4.84 -3.71 -22.20
C GLN A 143 5.87 -3.95 -21.10
N LEU A 144 5.49 -3.78 -19.82
CA LEU A 144 6.35 -4.02 -18.68
C LEU A 144 6.41 -5.50 -18.26
N ALA A 145 5.43 -6.31 -18.64
CA ALA A 145 5.34 -7.70 -18.21
C ALA A 145 6.61 -8.53 -18.47
N PRO A 146 7.27 -8.45 -19.64
CA PRO A 146 8.55 -9.18 -19.87
C PRO A 146 9.64 -8.75 -18.87
N ILE A 147 9.77 -7.44 -18.61
CA ILE A 147 10.77 -6.92 -17.66
C ILE A 147 10.48 -7.43 -16.24
N LEU A 148 9.21 -7.39 -15.83
CA LEU A 148 8.79 -7.83 -14.51
C LEU A 148 9.01 -9.33 -14.33
N ASN A 149 8.69 -10.14 -15.33
CA ASN A 149 8.83 -11.60 -15.30
C ASN A 149 10.28 -12.07 -15.17
N ASP A 150 11.25 -11.29 -15.65
CA ASP A 150 12.69 -11.57 -15.54
C ASP A 150 13.28 -11.26 -14.15
N LEU A 151 12.51 -10.69 -13.23
CA LEU A 151 12.99 -10.22 -11.93
C LEU A 151 12.55 -11.15 -10.79
N PRO A 152 13.32 -11.28 -9.70
CA PRO A 152 12.98 -12.13 -8.56
C PRO A 152 11.95 -11.47 -7.63
N LEU A 153 10.75 -11.19 -8.13
CA LEU A 153 9.68 -10.57 -7.34
C LEU A 153 8.88 -11.62 -6.57
N ARG A 154 8.60 -11.34 -5.31
CA ARG A 154 7.73 -12.15 -4.45
C ARG A 154 6.28 -12.14 -4.95
N HIS A 155 5.79 -10.98 -5.33
CA HIS A 155 4.47 -10.76 -5.92
C HIS A 155 4.38 -9.37 -6.54
N ILE A 156 3.34 -9.19 -7.35
CA ILE A 156 2.94 -7.88 -7.87
C ILE A 156 1.54 -7.56 -7.34
N THR A 157 1.36 -6.34 -6.80
CA THR A 157 0.04 -5.82 -6.47
C THR A 157 -0.42 -4.87 -7.57
N MET A 158 -1.49 -5.24 -8.28
CA MET A 158 -2.04 -4.46 -9.37
C MET A 158 -3.31 -3.71 -8.95
N HIS A 159 -3.30 -2.38 -9.12
CA HIS A 159 -4.49 -1.55 -9.04
C HIS A 159 -4.96 -1.23 -10.48
N PRO A 160 -6.05 -1.86 -10.97
CA PRO A 160 -6.45 -1.73 -12.37
C PRO A 160 -7.18 -0.42 -12.67
N ARG A 161 -6.48 0.64 -12.53
CA ARG A 161 -6.78 2.02 -12.93
C ARG A 161 -5.54 2.65 -13.54
N LEU A 162 -5.75 3.71 -14.40
CA LEU A 162 -4.66 4.55 -14.88
C LEU A 162 -4.21 5.56 -13.82
N GLY A 163 -2.96 6.00 -13.89
CA GLY A 163 -2.45 7.05 -13.00
C GLY A 163 -3.25 8.34 -13.09
N LYS A 164 -3.58 8.79 -14.30
CA LYS A 164 -4.41 9.98 -14.56
C LYS A 164 -5.82 9.90 -13.97
N GLN A 165 -6.40 8.70 -13.85
CA GLN A 165 -7.72 8.52 -13.23
C GLN A 165 -7.69 8.80 -11.71
N GLN A 166 -6.52 8.66 -11.06
CA GLN A 166 -6.39 8.68 -9.62
C GLN A 166 -7.33 7.63 -8.98
N TYR A 167 -8.45 8.10 -8.40
CA TYR A 167 -9.49 7.25 -7.80
C TYR A 167 -10.85 7.42 -8.49
N LYS A 168 -10.91 8.14 -9.61
CA LYS A 168 -12.15 8.39 -10.36
C LYS A 168 -12.44 7.23 -11.31
N GLY A 169 -13.73 7.07 -11.64
CA GLY A 169 -14.20 6.00 -12.52
C GLY A 169 -14.09 4.61 -11.90
N SER A 170 -14.46 3.60 -12.66
CA SER A 170 -14.36 2.18 -12.27
C SER A 170 -12.96 1.61 -12.49
N VAL A 171 -12.67 0.50 -11.83
CA VAL A 171 -11.53 -0.37 -12.15
C VAL A 171 -11.74 -1.03 -13.51
N ASP A 172 -10.66 -1.25 -14.24
CA ASP A 172 -10.64 -1.97 -15.51
C ASP A 172 -10.28 -3.45 -15.26
N LEU A 173 -11.30 -4.28 -15.10
CA LEU A 173 -11.12 -5.72 -14.88
C LEU A 173 -10.62 -6.44 -16.15
N ASN A 174 -10.90 -5.92 -17.35
CA ASN A 174 -10.38 -6.51 -18.59
C ASN A 174 -8.87 -6.27 -18.72
N GLY A 175 -8.40 -5.06 -18.43
CA GLY A 175 -6.97 -4.75 -18.36
C GLY A 175 -6.25 -5.56 -17.27
N PHE A 176 -6.93 -5.78 -16.13
CA PHE A 176 -6.40 -6.67 -15.09
C PHE A 176 -6.25 -8.11 -15.56
N ASP A 177 -7.27 -8.66 -16.22
CA ASP A 177 -7.26 -10.01 -16.76
C ASP A 177 -6.17 -10.19 -17.83
N ALA A 178 -6.04 -9.20 -18.72
CA ALA A 178 -4.98 -9.20 -19.74
C ALA A 178 -3.59 -9.26 -19.11
N PHE A 179 -3.35 -8.51 -18.03
CA PHE A 179 -2.08 -8.57 -17.31
C PHE A 179 -1.89 -9.88 -16.53
N LEU A 180 -2.95 -10.41 -15.91
CA LEU A 180 -2.92 -11.69 -15.20
C LEU A 180 -2.47 -12.84 -16.11
N ASN A 181 -2.92 -12.83 -17.38
CA ASN A 181 -2.59 -13.87 -18.35
C ASN A 181 -1.12 -13.86 -18.82
N VAL A 182 -0.39 -12.76 -18.64
CA VAL A 182 1.03 -12.64 -19.05
C VAL A 182 1.99 -12.55 -17.87
N CYS A 183 1.50 -12.26 -16.69
CA CYS A 183 2.30 -12.13 -15.46
C CYS A 183 2.66 -13.52 -14.91
N GLN A 184 3.95 -13.77 -14.66
CA GLN A 184 4.44 -15.04 -14.10
C GLN A 184 4.59 -15.01 -12.58
N HIS A 185 4.40 -13.85 -11.94
CA HIS A 185 4.48 -13.70 -10.49
C HIS A 185 3.12 -13.90 -9.81
N PRO A 186 3.11 -14.30 -8.53
CA PRO A 186 1.88 -14.23 -7.73
C PRO A 186 1.28 -12.84 -7.81
N LEU A 187 0.00 -12.72 -8.18
CA LEU A 187 -0.67 -11.44 -8.37
C LEU A 187 -1.66 -11.17 -7.24
N ILE A 188 -1.62 -9.96 -6.69
CA ILE A 188 -2.53 -9.44 -5.68
C ILE A 188 -3.40 -8.37 -6.32
N TYR A 189 -4.72 -8.55 -6.24
CA TYR A 189 -5.68 -7.56 -6.73
C TYR A 189 -5.86 -6.42 -5.73
N ASN A 190 -5.87 -5.17 -6.21
CA ASN A 190 -6.19 -4.00 -5.39
C ASN A 190 -7.12 -3.05 -6.14
N GLY A 191 -8.30 -2.79 -5.62
CA GLY A 191 -9.23 -1.79 -6.19
C GLY A 191 -10.69 -2.07 -5.81
N ASP A 192 -11.40 -1.04 -5.38
CA ASP A 192 -12.85 -1.01 -5.09
C ASP A 192 -13.40 -2.25 -4.34
N ILE A 193 -12.65 -2.72 -3.36
CA ILE A 193 -13.11 -3.70 -2.39
C ILE A 193 -13.64 -2.91 -1.19
N ASN A 194 -14.96 -2.92 -0.99
CA ASN A 194 -15.64 -2.10 0.02
C ASN A 194 -16.42 -2.95 1.04
N CYS A 195 -16.67 -4.23 0.75
CA CYS A 195 -17.32 -5.17 1.64
C CYS A 195 -16.76 -6.59 1.47
N PRO A 196 -17.06 -7.53 2.38
CA PRO A 196 -16.63 -8.94 2.27
C PRO A 196 -17.05 -9.61 0.95
N ASP A 197 -18.23 -9.30 0.44
CA ASP A 197 -18.73 -9.87 -0.83
C ASP A 197 -17.89 -9.45 -2.03
N ASP A 198 -17.29 -8.27 -2.02
CA ASP A 198 -16.35 -7.87 -3.07
C ASP A 198 -15.11 -8.76 -3.09
N VAL A 199 -14.62 -9.21 -1.92
CA VAL A 199 -13.50 -10.15 -1.84
C VAL A 199 -13.90 -11.51 -2.44
N HIS A 200 -15.09 -12.01 -2.10
CA HIS A 200 -15.62 -13.26 -2.65
C HIS A 200 -15.75 -13.16 -4.18
N ARG A 201 -16.37 -12.10 -4.68
CA ARG A 201 -16.57 -11.85 -6.12
C ARG A 201 -15.25 -11.80 -6.89
N ILE A 202 -14.26 -11.06 -6.39
CA ILE A 202 -12.95 -10.96 -7.05
C ILE A 202 -12.22 -12.30 -7.04
N ARG A 203 -12.24 -13.05 -5.93
CA ARG A 203 -11.62 -14.37 -5.87
C ARG A 203 -12.34 -15.42 -6.74
N GLN A 204 -13.65 -15.31 -6.89
CA GLN A 204 -14.42 -16.18 -7.79
C GLN A 204 -14.11 -15.86 -9.26
N GLN A 205 -14.00 -14.57 -9.59
CA GLN A 205 -13.68 -14.14 -10.97
C GLN A 205 -12.23 -14.46 -11.36
N PHE A 206 -11.29 -14.37 -10.41
CA PHE A 206 -9.86 -14.60 -10.63
C PHE A 206 -9.30 -15.62 -9.61
N PRO A 207 -9.56 -16.92 -9.80
CA PRO A 207 -9.18 -17.95 -8.81
C PRO A 207 -7.66 -18.09 -8.60
N ALA A 208 -6.84 -17.68 -9.58
CA ALA A 208 -5.39 -17.76 -9.52
C ALA A 208 -4.73 -16.65 -8.67
N LEU A 209 -5.52 -15.71 -8.10
CA LEU A 209 -4.96 -14.64 -7.28
C LEU A 209 -4.29 -15.17 -6.01
N ALA A 210 -3.09 -14.67 -5.74
CA ALA A 210 -2.38 -14.91 -4.49
C ALA A 210 -3.06 -14.23 -3.29
N GLY A 211 -3.76 -13.11 -3.54
CA GLY A 211 -4.42 -12.36 -2.49
C GLY A 211 -5.18 -11.14 -2.99
N VAL A 212 -5.70 -10.37 -2.04
CA VAL A 212 -6.30 -9.06 -2.28
C VAL A 212 -5.66 -8.03 -1.35
N MET A 213 -5.48 -6.81 -1.85
CA MET A 213 -5.04 -5.66 -1.06
C MET A 213 -6.18 -4.65 -0.98
N ILE A 214 -6.53 -4.23 0.25
CA ILE A 214 -7.66 -3.35 0.49
C ILE A 214 -7.14 -2.02 1.04
N GLY A 215 -7.59 -0.91 0.46
CA GLY A 215 -7.25 0.44 0.89
C GLY A 215 -8.42 1.13 1.56
N ARG A 216 -9.10 2.00 0.82
CA ARG A 216 -10.22 2.81 1.32
C ARG A 216 -11.33 1.99 1.97
N GLY A 217 -11.61 0.80 1.47
CA GLY A 217 -12.60 -0.09 2.09
C GLY A 217 -12.32 -0.40 3.56
N LEU A 218 -11.04 -0.57 3.95
CA LEU A 218 -10.64 -0.73 5.36
C LEU A 218 -10.64 0.57 6.16
N LEU A 219 -10.60 1.73 5.51
CA LEU A 219 -10.82 3.02 6.19
C LEU A 219 -12.31 3.26 6.43
N THR A 220 -13.18 2.84 5.50
CA THR A 220 -14.65 2.94 5.62
C THR A 220 -15.22 1.89 6.58
N ASN A 221 -14.75 0.64 6.47
CA ASN A 221 -15.10 -0.46 7.37
C ASN A 221 -13.84 -1.15 7.88
N PRO A 222 -13.29 -0.75 9.02
CA PRO A 222 -12.10 -1.39 9.59
C PRO A 222 -12.26 -2.88 9.90
N ALA A 223 -13.50 -3.36 10.06
CA ALA A 223 -13.80 -4.77 10.32
C ALA A 223 -13.82 -5.63 9.03
N LEU A 224 -13.78 -5.05 7.83
CA LEU A 224 -13.99 -5.75 6.56
C LEU A 224 -13.16 -7.05 6.45
N ALA A 225 -11.89 -7.02 6.80
CA ALA A 225 -11.03 -8.19 6.72
C ALA A 225 -11.38 -9.25 7.76
N LEU A 226 -11.74 -8.84 8.97
CA LEU A 226 -12.21 -9.72 10.05
C LEU A 226 -13.53 -10.38 9.65
N GLU A 227 -14.51 -9.58 9.21
CA GLU A 227 -15.83 -10.04 8.75
C GLU A 227 -15.72 -11.06 7.61
N TYR A 228 -14.83 -10.80 6.64
CA TYR A 228 -14.55 -11.74 5.57
C TYR A 228 -13.97 -13.06 6.09
N LYS A 229 -12.97 -13.01 6.98
CA LYS A 229 -12.31 -14.22 7.50
C LYS A 229 -13.21 -15.04 8.42
N GLU A 230 -14.03 -14.38 9.22
CA GLU A 230 -14.97 -15.03 10.13
C GLU A 230 -16.31 -15.39 9.48
N ASN A 231 -16.52 -14.96 8.24
CA ASN A 231 -17.78 -15.12 7.50
C ASN A 231 -19.00 -14.64 8.31
N ARG A 232 -18.86 -13.50 8.98
CA ARG A 232 -19.92 -12.85 9.77
C ARG A 232 -19.77 -11.33 9.74
N THR A 233 -20.87 -10.61 9.86
CA THR A 233 -20.88 -9.16 10.06
C THR A 233 -20.86 -8.85 11.56
N LEU A 234 -20.07 -7.85 11.97
CA LEU A 234 -20.11 -7.35 13.34
C LEU A 234 -21.48 -6.68 13.61
N THR A 235 -21.99 -6.87 14.83
CA THR A 235 -23.14 -6.12 15.28
C THR A 235 -22.80 -4.63 15.43
N PRO A 236 -23.80 -3.71 15.38
CA PRO A 236 -23.55 -2.29 15.59
C PRO A 236 -22.85 -1.99 16.93
N ASP A 237 -23.18 -2.74 17.98
CA ASP A 237 -22.56 -2.55 19.31
C ASP A 237 -21.12 -3.02 19.33
N GLU A 238 -20.79 -4.17 18.74
CA GLU A 238 -19.40 -4.64 18.56
C GLU A 238 -18.57 -3.63 17.75
N MET A 239 -19.12 -3.12 16.65
CA MET A 239 -18.45 -2.14 15.82
C MET A 239 -18.19 -0.84 16.59
N LYS A 240 -19.20 -0.33 17.31
CA LYS A 240 -19.10 0.90 18.12
C LYS A 240 -18.03 0.75 19.21
N GLU A 241 -18.01 -0.35 19.93
CA GLU A 241 -17.02 -0.63 20.97
C GLU A 241 -15.59 -0.65 20.40
N LYS A 242 -15.38 -1.41 19.32
CA LYS A 242 -14.07 -1.52 18.66
C LYS A 242 -13.60 -0.18 18.09
N LEU A 243 -14.49 0.59 17.46
CA LEU A 243 -14.19 1.93 16.94
C LEU A 243 -13.83 2.90 18.06
N HIS A 244 -14.53 2.84 19.19
CA HIS A 244 -14.22 3.67 20.35
C HIS A 244 -12.82 3.39 20.90
N ILE A 245 -12.48 2.12 21.04
CA ILE A 245 -11.13 1.69 21.49
C ILE A 245 -10.07 2.16 20.48
N MET A 246 -10.30 1.90 19.19
CA MET A 246 -9.37 2.30 18.12
C MET A 246 -9.16 3.82 18.08
N HIS A 247 -10.25 4.59 18.12
CA HIS A 247 -10.21 6.06 18.14
C HIS A 247 -9.40 6.57 19.34
N THR A 248 -9.70 6.06 20.55
CA THR A 248 -9.03 6.48 21.78
C THR A 248 -7.53 6.16 21.72
N SER A 249 -7.17 4.97 21.21
CA SER A 249 -5.77 4.59 21.01
C SER A 249 -5.04 5.54 20.08
N VAL A 250 -5.60 5.82 18.89
CA VAL A 250 -5.00 6.74 17.90
C VAL A 250 -4.91 8.16 18.45
N TYR A 251 -5.96 8.65 19.10
CA TYR A 251 -5.98 9.97 19.72
C TYR A 251 -4.87 10.14 20.75
N ASN A 252 -4.75 9.20 21.70
CA ASN A 252 -3.76 9.26 22.77
C ASN A 252 -2.32 9.24 22.23
N GLN A 253 -2.05 8.43 21.20
CA GLN A 253 -0.74 8.36 20.57
C GLN A 253 -0.37 9.67 19.84
N TYR A 254 -1.32 10.27 19.12
CA TYR A 254 -1.11 11.57 18.50
C TYR A 254 -0.98 12.69 19.55
N ALA A 255 -1.80 12.70 20.58
CA ALA A 255 -1.74 13.70 21.65
C ALA A 255 -0.38 13.68 22.38
N ALA A 256 0.20 12.50 22.58
CA ALA A 256 1.51 12.35 23.22
C ALA A 256 2.69 12.75 22.32
N GLN A 257 2.54 12.71 20.99
CA GLN A 257 3.66 12.85 20.07
C GLN A 257 3.66 14.15 19.25
N LEU A 258 2.50 14.79 19.07
CA LEU A 258 2.40 15.99 18.25
C LEU A 258 2.79 17.22 19.07
N GLU A 259 3.70 18.02 18.53
CA GLU A 259 4.21 19.26 19.15
C GLU A 259 3.41 20.51 18.72
N GLY A 260 2.56 20.38 17.69
CA GLY A 260 1.80 21.50 17.10
C GLY A 260 0.45 21.80 17.79
N GLY A 261 0.23 21.27 19.00
CA GLY A 261 -0.97 21.55 19.82
C GLY A 261 -2.27 21.02 19.23
N ASP A 262 -3.39 21.52 19.78
CA ASP A 262 -4.75 21.03 19.49
C ASP A 262 -5.15 21.10 18.02
N GLY A 263 -4.69 22.13 17.29
CA GLY A 263 -5.00 22.27 15.87
C GLY A 263 -4.41 21.15 15.00
N GLN A 264 -3.18 20.73 15.31
CA GLN A 264 -2.54 19.59 14.61
C GLN A 264 -3.22 18.27 14.95
N LEU A 265 -3.53 18.08 16.24
CA LEU A 265 -4.25 16.89 16.71
C LEU A 265 -5.63 16.77 16.06
N LEU A 266 -6.39 17.88 16.04
CA LEU A 266 -7.72 17.93 15.40
C LEU A 266 -7.63 17.55 13.91
N ASN A 267 -6.63 18.04 13.17
CA ASN A 267 -6.46 17.70 11.76
C ASN A 267 -6.16 16.21 11.56
N LYS A 268 -5.36 15.59 12.43
CA LYS A 268 -5.11 14.15 12.40
C LYS A 268 -6.39 13.35 12.69
N MET A 269 -7.18 13.79 13.67
CA MET A 269 -8.43 13.09 14.01
C MET A 269 -9.52 13.31 12.94
N LYS A 270 -9.55 14.44 12.24
CA LYS A 270 -10.41 14.60 11.05
C LYS A 270 -10.09 13.57 9.98
N THR A 271 -8.81 13.30 9.71
CA THR A 271 -8.38 12.28 8.75
C THR A 271 -8.84 10.87 9.17
N PHE A 272 -8.83 10.57 10.49
CA PHE A 272 -9.36 9.30 11.01
C PHE A 272 -10.84 9.10 10.66
N TRP A 273 -11.65 10.16 10.75
CA TRP A 273 -13.09 10.11 10.52
C TRP A 273 -13.50 10.27 9.05
N GLU A 274 -12.60 10.73 8.18
CA GLU A 274 -12.91 11.12 6.79
C GLU A 274 -13.64 10.02 5.98
N TYR A 275 -13.32 8.75 6.24
CA TYR A 275 -13.91 7.61 5.54
C TYR A 275 -14.94 6.84 6.35
N LEU A 276 -15.02 7.07 7.67
CA LEU A 276 -15.94 6.37 8.57
C LEU A 276 -17.36 7.01 8.60
N ALA A 277 -17.53 8.18 7.98
CA ALA A 277 -18.79 8.94 8.01
C ALA A 277 -19.80 8.44 6.97
#